data_e2ae9369f2124e3c465df7f3b3be627d
#
_entry.id   e2ae9369f2124e3c465df7f3b3be627d
#
_cell.length_a   1.000
_cell.length_b   1.000
_cell.length_c   1.000
_cell.angle_alpha   90.00
_cell.angle_beta   90.00
_cell.angle_gamma   90.00
#
_symmetry.space_group_name_H-M   'P 1'
#
loop_
_entity.id
_entity.type
_entity.pdbx_description
1 polymer ?
#
loop_
_entity_poly.entity_id
_entity_poly.type
_entity_poly.pdbx_seq_one_letter_code
_entity_poly.pdbx_strand_id
1 'polypeptide(L)'
;MARYALLRHTDAPDDPSGCHFDLLLEDGDACRTWRLAKIPTLNGISQPAVPLAPHRLVWLEPRSAAVSGGRGWAERVMSGYFSGSLPNNPADPVLLSLLDGDLQGLLRIQAGQCSLTRT
;
A
#
# COMPACT_ATOMS: atom_id res chain seq x y z
N MET A 1 9.89 1.04 14.48
CA MET A 1 9.61 0.26 13.27
C MET A 1 8.72 1.06 12.34
N ALA A 2 8.93 0.90 11.05
CA ALA A 2 8.10 1.57 10.06
C ALA A 2 6.73 0.91 9.95
N ARG A 3 5.74 1.70 9.58
CA ARG A 3 4.34 1.27 9.51
C ARG A 3 3.90 1.07 8.06
N TYR A 4 2.97 0.15 7.86
CA TYR A 4 2.26 0.04 6.59
C TYR A 4 0.76 0.22 6.82
N ALA A 5 0.06 0.58 5.77
CA ALA A 5 -1.40 0.62 5.77
C ALA A 5 -1.93 0.23 4.39
N LEU A 6 -3.14 -0.30 4.37
CA LEU A 6 -3.93 -0.47 3.16
C LEU A 6 -5.17 0.37 3.31
N LEU A 7 -5.41 1.24 2.32
CA LEU A 7 -6.60 2.04 2.24
C LEU A 7 -7.52 1.44 1.17
N ARG A 8 -8.79 1.32 1.49
CA ARG A 8 -9.81 1.08 0.48
C ARG A 8 -10.20 2.43 -0.10
N HIS A 9 -9.99 2.63 -1.39
CA HIS A 9 -10.26 3.89 -2.07
C HIS A 9 -11.41 3.68 -3.04
N THR A 10 -12.48 4.46 -2.85
CA THR A 10 -13.70 4.36 -3.65
C THR A 10 -13.98 5.67 -4.36
N ASP A 11 -14.67 5.59 -5.49
CA ASP A 11 -15.15 6.73 -6.27
C ASP A 11 -14.03 7.68 -6.74
N ALA A 12 -12.82 7.15 -6.94
CA ALA A 12 -11.75 7.94 -7.55
C ALA A 12 -12.09 8.21 -9.02
N PRO A 13 -11.97 9.47 -9.49
CA PRO A 13 -12.37 9.81 -10.86
C PRO A 13 -11.59 9.07 -11.95
N ASP A 14 -10.36 8.67 -11.65
CA ASP A 14 -9.47 7.97 -12.59
C ASP A 14 -9.58 6.45 -12.51
N ASP A 15 -10.52 5.94 -11.71
CA ASP A 15 -10.71 4.50 -11.52
C ASP A 15 -12.11 4.06 -11.96
N PRO A 16 -12.25 3.55 -13.19
CA PRO A 16 -13.54 3.11 -13.69
C PRO A 16 -14.12 1.89 -12.96
N SER A 17 -13.28 1.14 -12.23
CA SER A 17 -13.76 0.01 -11.43
C SER A 17 -14.54 0.44 -10.18
N GLY A 18 -14.36 1.70 -9.75
CA GLY A 18 -15.03 2.26 -8.59
C GLY A 18 -14.38 1.93 -7.26
N CYS A 19 -13.45 1.01 -7.20
CA CYS A 19 -12.76 0.62 -5.97
C CYS A 19 -11.37 0.06 -6.27
N HIS A 20 -10.39 0.52 -5.51
CA HIS A 20 -9.05 -0.08 -5.49
C HIS A 20 -8.47 0.05 -4.09
N PHE A 21 -7.27 -0.47 -3.89
CA PHE A 21 -6.58 -0.39 -2.62
C PHE A 21 -5.26 0.34 -2.79
N ASP A 22 -4.95 1.24 -1.87
CA ASP A 22 -3.67 1.92 -1.84
C ASP A 22 -2.81 1.30 -0.75
N LEU A 23 -1.66 0.76 -1.14
CA LEU A 23 -0.66 0.24 -0.21
C LEU A 23 0.30 1.37 0.13
N LEU A 24 0.36 1.71 1.40
CA LEU A 24 1.22 2.76 1.93
C LEU A 24 2.35 2.14 2.75
N LEU A 25 3.58 2.55 2.46
CA LEU A 25 4.77 2.16 3.23
C LEU A 25 5.42 3.43 3.76
N GLU A 26 5.52 3.55 5.07
CA GLU A 26 6.11 4.71 5.72
C GLU A 26 7.56 4.89 5.26
N ASP A 27 7.90 6.10 4.81
CA ASP A 27 9.20 6.44 4.25
C ASP A 27 9.56 7.87 4.66
N GLY A 28 10.11 8.02 5.86
CA GLY A 28 10.43 9.33 6.40
C GLY A 28 9.17 10.16 6.69
N ASP A 29 9.01 11.27 6.01
CA ASP A 29 7.92 12.23 6.25
C ASP A 29 6.70 12.01 5.34
N ALA A 30 6.70 10.95 4.55
CA ALA A 30 5.59 10.59 3.67
C ALA A 30 5.49 9.08 3.53
N CYS A 31 4.51 8.61 2.77
CA CYS A 31 4.33 7.19 2.47
C CYS A 31 4.53 6.92 1.00
N ARG A 32 5.43 6.01 0.65
CA ARG A 32 5.48 5.48 -0.72
C ARG A 32 4.24 4.66 -0.94
N THR A 33 3.61 4.84 -2.09
CA THR A 33 2.26 4.34 -2.32
C THR A 33 2.15 3.63 -3.67
N TRP A 34 1.41 2.53 -3.68
CA TRP A 34 1.06 1.78 -4.89
C TRP A 34 -0.44 1.50 -4.89
N ARG A 35 -1.02 1.56 -6.10
CA ARG A 35 -2.41 1.12 -6.31
C ARG A 35 -2.43 -0.37 -6.60
N LEU A 36 -3.28 -1.10 -5.87
CA LEU A 36 -3.54 -2.52 -6.05
C LEU A 36 -5.02 -2.73 -6.34
N ALA A 37 -5.34 -3.75 -7.14
CA ALA A 37 -6.74 -4.11 -7.40
C ALA A 37 -7.37 -4.83 -6.20
N LYS A 38 -6.57 -5.58 -5.45
CA LYS A 38 -7.03 -6.42 -4.32
C LYS A 38 -6.11 -6.28 -3.13
N ILE A 39 -6.62 -6.63 -1.96
CA ILE A 39 -5.77 -6.83 -0.77
C ILE A 39 -4.87 -8.04 -1.04
N PRO A 40 -3.55 -7.91 -0.83
CA PRO A 40 -2.64 -9.06 -1.00
C PRO A 40 -3.01 -10.20 -0.07
N THR A 41 -2.93 -11.41 -0.58
CA THR A 41 -3.15 -12.61 0.22
C THR A 41 -1.88 -13.44 0.28
N LEU A 42 -1.65 -14.08 1.44
CA LEU A 42 -0.47 -14.90 1.66
C LEU A 42 -0.43 -16.04 0.63
N ASN A 43 0.66 -16.13 -0.12
CA ASN A 43 0.87 -17.08 -1.21
C ASN A 43 -0.17 -16.99 -2.33
N GLY A 44 -0.87 -15.85 -2.41
CA GLY A 44 -1.80 -15.58 -3.50
C GLY A 44 -1.08 -15.25 -4.81
N ILE A 45 -1.88 -15.10 -5.86
CA ILE A 45 -1.36 -14.71 -7.17
C ILE A 45 -0.82 -13.28 -7.10
N SER A 46 0.34 -13.02 -7.70
CA SER A 46 0.85 -11.66 -7.83
C SER A 46 -0.11 -10.80 -8.65
N GLN A 47 -0.12 -9.51 -8.36
CA GLN A 47 -1.01 -8.58 -9.02
C GLN A 47 -0.26 -7.31 -9.41
N PRO A 48 -0.77 -6.55 -10.38
CA PRO A 48 -0.17 -5.27 -10.73
C PRO A 48 -0.09 -4.34 -9.53
N ALA A 49 1.04 -3.65 -9.38
CA ALA A 49 1.24 -2.60 -8.41
C ALA A 49 1.64 -1.33 -9.16
N VAL A 50 0.75 -0.34 -9.17
CA VAL A 50 0.96 0.89 -9.92
C VAL A 50 1.47 1.96 -8.98
N PRO A 51 2.68 2.50 -9.19
CA PRO A 51 3.21 3.56 -8.35
C PRO A 51 2.32 4.81 -8.40
N LEU A 52 2.08 5.39 -7.23
CA LEU A 52 1.35 6.64 -7.08
C LEU A 52 2.25 7.68 -6.41
N ALA A 53 1.82 8.94 -6.44
CA ALA A 53 2.47 9.99 -5.67
C ALA A 53 2.44 9.65 -4.17
N PRO A 54 3.45 10.08 -3.39
CA PRO A 54 3.47 9.80 -1.96
C PRO A 54 2.23 10.34 -1.25
N HIS A 55 1.73 9.56 -0.29
CA HIS A 55 0.61 9.95 0.57
C HIS A 55 1.13 10.53 1.88
N ARG A 56 0.30 11.35 2.54
CA ARG A 56 0.65 11.94 3.82
C ARG A 56 0.61 10.89 4.94
N LEU A 57 1.45 11.07 5.95
CA LEU A 57 1.55 10.15 7.09
C LEU A 57 0.23 9.99 7.85
N VAL A 58 -0.65 10.97 7.80
CA VAL A 58 -1.95 10.89 8.49
C VAL A 58 -2.78 9.68 8.04
N TRP A 59 -2.56 9.19 6.82
CA TRP A 59 -3.27 8.02 6.31
C TRP A 59 -2.79 6.70 6.92
N LEU A 60 -1.70 6.70 7.69
CA LEU A 60 -1.28 5.54 8.47
C LEU A 60 -2.09 5.40 9.76
N GLU A 61 -2.79 6.45 10.19
CA GLU A 61 -3.65 6.42 11.36
C GLU A 61 -5.05 5.89 11.00
N PRO A 62 -5.85 5.44 12.00
CA PRO A 62 -7.24 5.10 11.74
C PRO A 62 -7.96 6.29 11.11
N ARG A 63 -8.46 6.11 9.88
CA ARG A 63 -9.04 7.22 9.14
C ARG A 63 -10.02 6.72 8.09
N SER A 64 -11.12 7.41 7.98
CA SER A 64 -12.09 7.25 6.89
C SER A 64 -12.53 8.66 6.50
N ALA A 65 -12.17 9.12 5.32
CA ALA A 65 -12.37 10.52 4.93
C ALA A 65 -12.35 10.71 3.43
N ALA A 66 -12.91 11.83 3.00
CA ALA A 66 -12.82 12.26 1.61
C ALA A 66 -11.37 12.58 1.25
N VAL A 67 -10.97 12.20 0.05
CA VAL A 67 -9.66 12.57 -0.51
C VAL A 67 -9.81 13.96 -1.13
N SER A 68 -8.87 14.84 -0.82
CA SER A 68 -8.90 16.23 -1.28
C SER A 68 -8.96 16.33 -2.81
N GLY A 69 -9.57 17.40 -3.31
CA GLY A 69 -9.67 17.64 -4.75
C GLY A 69 -10.72 16.80 -5.47
N GLY A 70 -11.74 16.31 -4.75
CA GLY A 70 -12.81 15.52 -5.36
C GLY A 70 -12.36 14.14 -5.83
N ARG A 71 -11.36 13.56 -5.19
CA ARG A 71 -10.75 12.29 -5.60
C ARG A 71 -11.32 11.07 -4.89
N GLY A 72 -12.57 11.15 -4.42
CA GLY A 72 -13.26 10.02 -3.81
C GLY A 72 -13.08 9.93 -2.31
N TRP A 73 -13.20 8.72 -1.78
CA TRP A 73 -13.18 8.43 -0.35
C TRP A 73 -12.15 7.34 -0.06
N ALA A 74 -11.36 7.50 1.00
CA ALA A 74 -10.39 6.49 1.42
C ALA A 74 -10.59 6.12 2.88
N GLU A 75 -10.42 4.82 3.17
CA GLU A 75 -10.60 4.26 4.50
C GLU A 75 -9.46 3.28 4.78
N ARG A 76 -8.80 3.43 5.93
CA ARG A 76 -7.78 2.45 6.34
C ARG A 76 -8.48 1.16 6.74
N VAL A 77 -8.19 0.09 6.01
CA VAL A 77 -8.80 -1.22 6.28
C VAL A 77 -7.81 -2.22 6.87
N MET A 78 -6.50 -2.02 6.67
CA MET A 78 -5.45 -2.83 7.25
C MET A 78 -4.26 -2.00 7.64
N SER A 79 -3.53 -2.45 8.68
CA SER A 79 -2.32 -1.75 9.14
C SER A 79 -1.42 -2.70 9.92
N GLY A 80 -0.17 -2.30 10.09
CA GLY A 80 0.83 -3.01 10.87
C GLY A 80 2.20 -2.40 10.71
N TYR A 81 3.23 -3.20 10.96
CA TYR A 81 4.62 -2.77 10.92
C TYR A 81 5.42 -3.63 9.96
N PHE A 82 6.48 -3.07 9.42
CA PHE A 82 7.39 -3.82 8.56
C PHE A 82 8.85 -3.56 8.94
N SER A 83 9.72 -4.49 8.57
CA SER A 83 11.17 -4.35 8.63
C SER A 83 11.76 -4.46 7.23
N GLY A 84 12.94 -3.87 7.07
CA GLY A 84 13.61 -3.77 5.79
C GLY A 84 13.68 -2.32 5.34
N SER A 85 14.47 -2.08 4.31
CA SER A 85 14.69 -0.73 3.79
C SER A 85 14.04 -0.56 2.44
N LEU A 86 13.40 0.59 2.24
CA LEU A 86 12.90 0.97 0.94
C LEU A 86 14.08 1.45 0.07
N PRO A 87 14.18 1.02 -1.19
CA PRO A 87 15.25 1.48 -2.07
C PRO A 87 15.09 2.96 -2.39
N ASN A 88 16.22 3.66 -2.55
CA ASN A 88 16.19 5.08 -2.93
C ASN A 88 15.64 5.27 -4.35
N ASN A 89 16.00 4.38 -5.25
CA ASN A 89 15.51 4.43 -6.63
C ASN A 89 14.11 3.79 -6.69
N PRO A 90 13.06 4.55 -7.12
CA PRO A 90 11.70 4.01 -7.19
C PRO A 90 11.55 2.80 -8.12
N ALA A 91 12.48 2.61 -9.06
CA ALA A 91 12.44 1.50 -10.01
C ALA A 91 13.02 0.20 -9.42
N ASP A 92 13.75 0.29 -8.31
CA ASP A 92 14.36 -0.89 -7.70
C ASP A 92 13.32 -1.74 -6.98
N PRO A 93 13.54 -3.06 -6.89
CA PRO A 93 12.63 -3.95 -6.18
C PRO A 93 12.46 -3.59 -4.71
N VAL A 94 11.24 -3.73 -4.21
CA VAL A 94 10.91 -3.61 -2.79
C VAL A 94 10.78 -5.02 -2.23
N LEU A 95 11.48 -5.30 -1.13
CA LEU A 95 11.43 -6.58 -0.43
C LEU A 95 11.43 -6.30 1.07
N LEU A 96 10.30 -6.54 1.71
CA LEU A 96 10.09 -6.19 3.11
C LEU A 96 9.43 -7.34 3.87
N SER A 97 9.70 -7.43 5.16
CA SER A 97 8.97 -8.36 6.05
C SER A 97 7.86 -7.60 6.75
N LEU A 98 6.61 -8.01 6.52
CA LEU A 98 5.48 -7.53 7.29
C LEU A 98 5.40 -8.37 8.57
N LEU A 99 5.56 -7.71 9.72
CA LEU A 99 5.79 -8.41 10.99
C LEU A 99 4.55 -8.50 11.86
N ASP A 100 3.95 -7.35 12.15
CA ASP A 100 2.80 -7.25 13.02
C ASP A 100 1.66 -6.58 12.29
N GLY A 101 0.44 -6.99 12.65
CA GLY A 101 -0.77 -6.39 12.12
C GLY A 101 -1.58 -7.36 11.29
N ASP A 102 -2.37 -6.79 10.38
CA ASP A 102 -3.37 -7.54 9.64
C ASP A 102 -2.78 -8.42 8.54
N LEU A 103 -1.61 -8.06 8.02
CA LEU A 103 -0.89 -8.87 7.04
C LEU A 103 0.49 -9.22 7.58
N GLN A 104 0.90 -10.46 7.35
CA GLN A 104 2.23 -10.95 7.74
C GLN A 104 2.83 -11.73 6.58
N GLY A 105 4.16 -11.64 6.44
CA GLY A 105 4.88 -12.35 5.40
C GLY A 105 5.87 -11.48 4.68
N LEU A 106 6.40 -11.99 3.58
CA LEU A 106 7.38 -11.32 2.75
C LEU A 106 6.67 -10.58 1.62
N LEU A 107 6.68 -9.25 1.68
CA LEU A 107 6.10 -8.40 0.65
C LEU A 107 7.15 -8.12 -0.42
N ARG A 108 6.81 -8.40 -1.66
CA ARG A 108 7.68 -8.10 -2.81
C ARG A 108 6.93 -7.25 -3.81
N ILE A 109 7.54 -6.14 -4.22
CA ILE A 109 7.06 -5.32 -5.35
C ILE A 109 8.21 -5.24 -6.33
N GLN A 110 8.04 -5.84 -7.49
CA GLN A 110 9.09 -5.96 -8.50
C GLN A 110 8.47 -6.05 -9.88
N ALA A 111 9.06 -5.35 -10.84
CA ALA A 111 8.59 -5.36 -12.23
C ALA A 111 7.09 -5.05 -12.36
N GLY A 112 6.60 -4.11 -11.55
CA GLY A 112 5.19 -3.70 -11.57
C GLY A 112 4.22 -4.70 -10.95
N GLN A 113 4.72 -5.69 -10.21
CA GLN A 113 3.90 -6.73 -9.59
C GLN A 113 4.10 -6.76 -8.07
N CYS A 114 3.03 -7.02 -7.34
CA CYS A 114 3.04 -7.18 -5.89
C CYS A 114 2.66 -8.60 -5.50
N SER A 115 3.41 -9.18 -4.58
CA SER A 115 3.10 -10.49 -4.02
C SER A 115 3.40 -10.51 -2.53
N LEU A 116 2.71 -11.39 -1.81
CA LEU A 116 2.93 -11.66 -0.40
C LEU A 116 3.12 -13.15 -0.21
N THR A 117 4.28 -13.54 0.29
CA THR A 117 4.61 -14.95 0.49
C THR A 117 4.97 -15.22 1.92
N ARG A 118 5.01 -16.50 2.30
CA ARG A 118 5.44 -16.92 3.62
C ARG A 118 6.93 -16.63 3.78
N THR A 119 7.29 -16.11 4.94
CA THR A 119 8.72 -15.88 5.27
C THR A 119 9.45 -17.17 5.57
#